data_ba069141d973f51a423dcfaab2a0d9eb
#
_entry.id   ba069141d973f51a423dcfaab2a0d9eb
#
_cell.length_a   1.000
_cell.length_b   1.000
_cell.length_c   1.000
_cell.angle_alpha   90.00
_cell.angle_beta   90.00
_cell.angle_gamma   90.00
#
_symmetry.space_group_name_H-M   'P 1'
#
loop_
_entity.id
_entity.type
_entity.pdbx_description
1 polymer ?
#
loop_
_entity_poly.entity_id
_entity_poly.type
_entity_poly.pdbx_seq_one_letter_code
_entity_poly.pdbx_strand_id
1 'polypeptide(L)'
;FLTETYLSLRRMENEIVRSLIDAREGRTKDQRDQITAGQIMWGITDSTVLEPIKVSIQQFYGIEINDFAATVAKTALWIAESQMMKQTEEIVQMPLDFLPLKSYVNIFEGNALRVDWESVVPKGRLNYIMGNPPFVGARLMSKEQKADVNTLFAGWKNAGNLDYVCCWYKKASDLMRDTAIRSALVSTNSVSQGESVANLWKPLFEAGIHIDFAYRTFRWDSEASQKAHVHCVIIGFSSAANPKEKVLYSGGHAQIVHNINGYLLDMDNVFVESRNKPLCNVPEIGIGNKPIDGGNYLFTQEEMEAFVQKEPQAQKYFKPWYGSQEFINRCPRYCLWLGECTPSELKK
;
A
#
# COMPACT_ATOMS: atom_id res chain seq x y z
N PHE A 1 -9.35 2.66 -8.32
CA PHE A 1 -9.76 3.15 -6.99
C PHE A 1 -10.87 4.18 -7.08
N LEU A 2 -10.64 5.37 -7.66
CA LEU A 2 -11.62 6.46 -7.67
C LEU A 2 -12.96 6.05 -8.28
N THR A 3 -12.94 5.38 -9.43
CA THR A 3 -14.16 4.91 -10.13
C THR A 3 -14.99 3.97 -9.26
N GLU A 4 -14.36 2.93 -8.66
CA GLU A 4 -15.10 1.98 -7.84
C GLU A 4 -15.58 2.60 -6.52
N THR A 5 -14.80 3.53 -5.95
CA THR A 5 -15.24 4.29 -4.79
C THR A 5 -16.46 5.15 -5.10
N TYR A 6 -16.44 5.85 -6.24
CA TYR A 6 -17.59 6.62 -6.71
C TYR A 6 -18.81 5.73 -6.91
N LEU A 7 -18.67 4.64 -7.63
CA LEU A 7 -19.76 3.68 -7.88
C LEU A 7 -20.34 3.12 -6.57
N SER A 8 -19.49 2.74 -5.62
CA SER A 8 -19.92 2.20 -4.33
C SER A 8 -20.70 3.23 -3.51
N LEU A 9 -20.22 4.47 -3.44
CA LEU A 9 -20.91 5.55 -2.73
C LEU A 9 -22.24 5.92 -3.41
N ARG A 10 -22.27 5.96 -4.73
CA ARG A 10 -23.51 6.23 -5.49
C ARG A 10 -24.53 5.11 -5.35
N ARG A 11 -24.10 3.84 -5.36
CA ARG A 11 -25.01 2.71 -5.09
C ARG A 11 -25.62 2.81 -3.68
N MET A 12 -24.80 3.13 -2.68
CA MET A 12 -25.29 3.36 -1.32
C MET A 12 -26.27 4.53 -1.24
N GLU A 13 -25.97 5.64 -1.92
CA GLU A 13 -26.87 6.81 -1.99
C GLU A 13 -28.19 6.43 -2.67
N ASN A 14 -28.17 5.72 -3.79
CA ASN A 14 -29.35 5.22 -4.47
C ASN A 14 -30.21 4.28 -3.60
N GLU A 15 -29.58 3.44 -2.79
CA GLU A 15 -30.26 2.58 -1.80
C GLU A 15 -30.96 3.41 -0.72
N ILE A 16 -30.30 4.48 -0.22
CA ILE A 16 -30.89 5.41 0.75
C ILE A 16 -32.08 6.15 0.14
N VAL A 17 -31.93 6.70 -1.08
CA VAL A 17 -33.01 7.39 -1.79
C VAL A 17 -34.22 6.46 -1.98
N ARG A 18 -33.97 5.22 -2.42
CA ARG A 18 -35.03 4.22 -2.56
C ARG A 18 -35.73 3.93 -1.25
N SER A 19 -34.97 3.75 -0.16
CA SER A 19 -35.51 3.48 1.16
C SER A 19 -36.35 4.66 1.71
N LEU A 20 -35.96 5.90 1.42
CA LEU A 20 -36.73 7.08 1.79
C LEU A 20 -38.06 7.18 1.02
N ILE A 21 -38.03 6.87 -0.28
CA ILE A 21 -39.27 6.81 -1.11
C ILE A 21 -40.20 5.74 -0.58
N ASP A 22 -39.72 4.51 -0.34
CA ASP A 22 -40.50 3.40 0.19
C ASP A 22 -41.12 3.71 1.56
N ALA A 23 -40.34 4.28 2.49
CA ALA A 23 -40.82 4.64 3.82
C ALA A 23 -41.92 5.67 3.77
N ARG A 24 -41.84 6.63 2.85
CA ARG A 24 -42.84 7.67 2.65
C ARG A 24 -44.12 7.14 2.07
N GLU A 25 -44.06 6.19 1.16
CA GLU A 25 -45.20 5.60 0.49
C GLU A 25 -45.81 4.40 1.23
N GLY A 26 -45.24 4.06 2.41
CA GLY A 26 -45.72 2.95 3.24
C GLY A 26 -45.48 1.56 2.61
N ARG A 27 -44.49 1.45 1.71
CA ARG A 27 -44.21 0.22 0.94
C ARG A 27 -43.28 -0.70 1.67
N THR A 28 -43.55 -1.99 1.53
CA THR A 28 -42.64 -3.06 1.95
C THR A 28 -41.68 -3.45 0.80
N LYS A 29 -40.57 -4.09 1.15
CA LYS A 29 -39.56 -4.55 0.18
C LYS A 29 -40.15 -5.41 -0.95
N ASP A 30 -41.16 -6.23 -0.63
CA ASP A 30 -41.81 -7.15 -1.56
C ASP A 30 -42.77 -6.48 -2.56
N GLN A 31 -43.17 -5.22 -2.30
CA GLN A 31 -44.08 -4.45 -3.16
C GLN A 31 -43.34 -3.63 -4.23
N ARG A 32 -42.03 -3.58 -4.19
CA ARG A 32 -41.18 -2.78 -5.10
C ARG A 32 -41.28 -3.18 -6.55
N ASP A 33 -41.32 -4.50 -6.81
CA ASP A 33 -41.21 -5.05 -8.17
C ASP A 33 -42.51 -4.96 -8.98
N GLN A 34 -43.60 -4.41 -8.39
CA GLN A 34 -44.93 -4.38 -9.02
C GLN A 34 -45.33 -2.97 -9.51
N ILE A 35 -44.44 -2.00 -9.50
CA ILE A 35 -44.82 -0.61 -9.77
C ILE A 35 -44.46 -0.17 -11.18
N THR A 36 -45.45 0.35 -11.88
CA THR A 36 -45.33 0.95 -13.21
C THR A 36 -44.94 2.43 -13.12
N ALA A 37 -44.04 2.86 -14.02
CA ALA A 37 -43.63 4.26 -14.17
C ALA A 37 -44.87 5.19 -14.27
N GLY A 38 -44.98 6.15 -13.42
CA GLY A 38 -46.07 7.13 -13.41
C GLY A 38 -46.80 7.33 -12.07
N GLN A 39 -46.68 6.40 -11.12
CA GLN A 39 -47.40 6.47 -9.85
C GLN A 39 -46.70 7.30 -8.75
N ILE A 40 -45.41 7.64 -8.92
CA ILE A 40 -44.59 8.28 -7.90
C ILE A 40 -44.67 9.83 -7.93
N MET A 41 -45.14 10.44 -9.01
CA MET A 41 -44.99 11.88 -9.24
C MET A 41 -45.91 12.83 -8.46
N TRP A 42 -46.91 12.36 -7.74
CA TRP A 42 -47.82 13.25 -7.04
C TRP A 42 -47.50 13.37 -5.56
N GLY A 43 -46.87 14.49 -5.18
CA GLY A 43 -46.69 14.87 -3.76
C GLY A 43 -45.27 14.94 -3.21
N ILE A 44 -44.23 14.87 -4.05
CA ILE A 44 -42.81 14.96 -3.61
C ILE A 44 -42.47 16.44 -3.40
N THR A 45 -42.45 16.88 -2.15
CA THR A 45 -41.99 18.22 -1.73
C THR A 45 -40.71 18.18 -0.91
N ASP A 46 -40.13 17.01 -0.71
CA ASP A 46 -38.92 16.84 0.09
C ASP A 46 -37.66 17.11 -0.79
N SER A 47 -36.83 18.04 -0.32
CA SER A 47 -35.59 18.43 -1.00
C SER A 47 -34.63 17.25 -1.22
N THR A 48 -34.68 16.20 -0.39
CA THR A 48 -33.85 14.99 -0.52
C THR A 48 -34.22 14.16 -1.74
N VAL A 49 -35.48 14.21 -2.19
CA VAL A 49 -35.94 13.52 -3.40
C VAL A 49 -35.85 14.43 -4.62
N LEU A 50 -35.97 15.75 -4.43
CA LEU A 50 -35.80 16.76 -5.50
C LEU A 50 -34.31 16.91 -5.89
N GLU A 51 -33.39 16.73 -4.94
CA GLU A 51 -31.95 16.70 -5.16
C GLU A 51 -31.36 15.41 -4.63
N PRO A 52 -31.62 14.27 -5.28
CA PRO A 52 -31.29 12.96 -4.76
C PRO A 52 -29.77 12.68 -4.78
N ILE A 53 -28.99 13.52 -5.46
CA ILE A 53 -27.57 13.32 -5.69
C ILE A 53 -26.75 14.26 -4.84
N LYS A 54 -26.02 13.72 -3.88
CA LYS A 54 -25.03 14.43 -3.06
C LYS A 54 -23.60 13.99 -3.35
N VAL A 55 -23.43 12.77 -3.84
CA VAL A 55 -22.12 12.22 -4.26
C VAL A 55 -21.88 12.57 -5.72
N SER A 56 -20.92 13.45 -5.99
CA SER A 56 -20.51 13.89 -7.32
C SER A 56 -19.05 13.58 -7.59
N ILE A 57 -18.69 13.34 -8.87
CA ILE A 57 -17.28 13.15 -9.28
C ILE A 57 -16.40 14.37 -8.96
N GLN A 58 -16.98 15.55 -8.77
CA GLN A 58 -16.26 16.75 -8.35
C GLN A 58 -15.64 16.66 -6.95
N GLN A 59 -16.08 15.71 -6.13
CA GLN A 59 -15.55 15.44 -4.80
C GLN A 59 -14.33 14.49 -4.83
N PHE A 60 -13.99 13.98 -6.01
CA PHE A 60 -12.91 13.01 -6.20
C PHE A 60 -11.70 13.69 -6.84
N TYR A 61 -10.57 13.58 -6.17
CA TYR A 61 -9.30 14.16 -6.59
C TYR A 61 -8.30 13.03 -6.81
N GLY A 62 -7.46 13.16 -7.81
CA GLY A 62 -6.42 12.17 -8.10
C GLY A 62 -5.13 12.82 -8.54
N ILE A 63 -4.01 12.19 -8.23
CA ILE A 63 -2.70 12.54 -8.75
C ILE A 63 -2.16 11.31 -9.46
N GLU A 64 -1.90 11.42 -10.74
CA GLU A 64 -1.40 10.34 -11.59
C GLU A 64 -0.18 10.83 -12.36
N ILE A 65 0.88 10.04 -12.38
CA ILE A 65 2.14 10.40 -13.03
C ILE A 65 2.10 10.17 -14.55
N ASN A 66 1.23 9.28 -15.01
CA ASN A 66 1.09 8.92 -16.40
C ASN A 66 -0.09 9.68 -17.04
N ASP A 67 0.17 10.47 -18.06
CA ASP A 67 -0.80 11.30 -18.78
C ASP A 67 -1.94 10.49 -19.40
N PHE A 68 -1.60 9.35 -20.01
CA PHE A 68 -2.59 8.45 -20.58
C PHE A 68 -3.50 7.85 -19.49
N ALA A 69 -2.91 7.39 -18.37
CA ALA A 69 -3.67 6.86 -17.25
C ALA A 69 -4.56 7.95 -16.63
N ALA A 70 -4.09 9.18 -16.53
CA ALA A 70 -4.89 10.32 -16.06
C ALA A 70 -6.11 10.57 -17.00
N THR A 71 -5.91 10.48 -18.31
CA THR A 71 -6.98 10.62 -19.30
C THR A 71 -7.99 9.48 -19.20
N VAL A 72 -7.51 8.24 -19.08
CA VAL A 72 -8.37 7.05 -18.85
C VAL A 72 -9.18 7.19 -17.55
N ALA A 73 -8.56 7.66 -16.47
CA ALA A 73 -9.25 7.86 -15.20
C ALA A 73 -10.38 8.90 -15.31
N LYS A 74 -10.15 10.01 -16.01
CA LYS A 74 -11.18 11.03 -16.29
C LYS A 74 -12.36 10.43 -17.04
N THR A 75 -12.08 9.72 -18.13
CA THR A 75 -13.11 9.07 -18.97
C THR A 75 -13.89 8.02 -18.18
N ALA A 76 -13.20 7.20 -17.39
CA ALA A 76 -13.85 6.17 -16.57
C ALA A 76 -14.77 6.76 -15.50
N LEU A 77 -14.41 7.89 -14.89
CA LEU A 77 -15.28 8.59 -13.94
C LEU A 77 -16.53 9.17 -14.61
N TRP A 78 -16.40 9.72 -15.82
CA TRP A 78 -17.57 10.21 -16.58
C TRP A 78 -18.52 9.08 -16.97
N ILE A 79 -17.98 7.94 -17.40
CA ILE A 79 -18.80 6.75 -17.69
C ILE A 79 -19.55 6.28 -16.43
N ALA A 80 -18.83 6.21 -15.31
CA ALA A 80 -19.41 5.81 -14.04
C ALA A 80 -20.52 6.80 -13.58
N GLU A 81 -20.29 8.10 -13.74
CA GLU A 81 -21.29 9.12 -13.44
C GLU A 81 -22.53 8.94 -14.31
N SER A 82 -22.38 8.80 -15.62
CA SER A 82 -23.48 8.57 -16.56
C SER A 82 -24.30 7.33 -16.20
N GLN A 83 -23.62 6.23 -15.85
CA GLN A 83 -24.30 5.00 -15.41
C GLN A 83 -25.10 5.18 -14.14
N MET A 84 -24.52 5.86 -13.13
CA MET A 84 -25.18 6.08 -11.86
C MET A 84 -26.32 7.09 -11.95
N MET A 85 -26.20 8.10 -12.81
CA MET A 85 -27.29 9.05 -13.10
C MET A 85 -28.50 8.31 -13.66
N LYS A 86 -28.30 7.49 -14.67
CA LYS A 86 -29.37 6.67 -15.26
C LYS A 86 -30.06 5.77 -14.22
N GLN A 87 -29.28 5.12 -13.35
CA GLN A 87 -29.87 4.33 -12.25
C GLN A 87 -30.66 5.18 -11.27
N THR A 88 -30.21 6.39 -10.97
CA THR A 88 -30.96 7.31 -10.10
C THR A 88 -32.27 7.76 -10.77
N GLU A 89 -32.25 8.10 -12.07
CA GLU A 89 -33.46 8.44 -12.85
C GLU A 89 -34.50 7.33 -12.78
N GLU A 90 -34.07 6.08 -12.91
CA GLU A 90 -34.94 4.90 -12.78
C GLU A 90 -35.59 4.77 -11.38
N ILE A 91 -34.86 5.19 -10.32
CA ILE A 91 -35.37 5.16 -8.94
C ILE A 91 -36.35 6.29 -8.67
N VAL A 92 -35.98 7.51 -9.05
CA VAL A 92 -36.81 8.71 -8.78
C VAL A 92 -37.90 8.91 -9.83
N GLN A 93 -37.83 8.18 -10.95
CA GLN A 93 -38.75 8.26 -12.10
C GLN A 93 -38.90 9.69 -12.67
N MET A 94 -37.84 10.46 -12.61
CA MET A 94 -37.75 11.80 -13.15
C MET A 94 -36.47 11.94 -13.99
N PRO A 95 -36.51 12.64 -15.15
CA PRO A 95 -35.30 12.98 -15.86
C PRO A 95 -34.44 13.91 -15.00
N LEU A 96 -33.18 13.58 -14.87
CA LEU A 96 -32.19 14.42 -14.18
C LEU A 96 -31.40 15.19 -15.25
N ASP A 97 -31.25 16.50 -15.08
CA ASP A 97 -30.45 17.33 -15.97
C ASP A 97 -28.96 16.93 -15.86
N PHE A 98 -28.57 15.99 -16.73
CA PHE A 98 -27.22 15.52 -16.80
C PHE A 98 -26.54 15.98 -18.10
N LEU A 99 -25.64 16.94 -17.97
CA LEU A 99 -24.70 17.29 -19.05
C LEU A 99 -23.36 16.62 -18.80
N PRO A 100 -23.08 15.50 -19.46
CA PRO A 100 -21.90 14.65 -19.17
C PRO A 100 -20.54 15.33 -19.43
N LEU A 101 -20.52 16.50 -20.01
CA LEU A 101 -19.31 17.19 -20.44
C LEU A 101 -18.97 18.45 -19.62
N LYS A 102 -19.62 18.71 -18.51
CA LYS A 102 -19.13 19.74 -17.56
C LYS A 102 -17.89 19.18 -16.88
N SER A 103 -16.74 19.57 -17.41
CA SER A 103 -15.38 19.13 -17.11
C SER A 103 -14.93 19.45 -15.68
N TYR A 104 -15.21 18.56 -14.73
CA TYR A 104 -14.71 18.75 -13.37
C TYR A 104 -14.18 17.45 -12.76
N VAL A 105 -13.37 16.72 -13.53
CA VAL A 105 -12.62 15.61 -12.93
C VAL A 105 -11.27 16.17 -12.46
N ASN A 106 -11.09 16.21 -11.16
CA ASN A 106 -9.91 16.79 -10.52
C ASN A 106 -8.74 15.78 -10.52
N ILE A 107 -8.33 15.31 -11.70
CA ILE A 107 -7.15 14.46 -11.86
C ILE A 107 -5.98 15.33 -12.29
N PHE A 108 -5.03 15.46 -11.40
CA PHE A 108 -3.79 16.20 -11.60
C PHE A 108 -2.69 15.26 -12.14
N GLU A 109 -2.01 15.69 -13.19
CA GLU A 109 -0.88 14.95 -13.74
C GLU A 109 0.40 15.36 -13.03
N GLY A 110 1.11 14.38 -12.45
CA GLY A 110 2.36 14.64 -11.77
C GLY A 110 2.80 13.54 -10.81
N ASN A 111 4.04 13.66 -10.32
CA ASN A 111 4.54 12.78 -9.29
C ASN A 111 3.91 13.14 -7.93
N ALA A 112 3.10 12.24 -7.37
CA ALA A 112 2.39 12.45 -6.12
C ALA A 112 3.31 12.79 -4.93
N LEU A 113 4.57 12.36 -4.95
CA LEU A 113 5.53 12.68 -3.89
C LEU A 113 6.10 14.11 -3.99
N ARG A 114 6.10 14.69 -5.20
CA ARG A 114 6.65 16.03 -5.48
C ARG A 114 5.59 17.12 -5.52
N VAL A 115 4.36 16.75 -5.88
CA VAL A 115 3.22 17.67 -5.90
C VAL A 115 2.81 18.01 -4.46
N ASP A 116 2.53 19.27 -4.19
CA ASP A 116 1.86 19.65 -2.95
C ASP A 116 0.38 19.24 -3.03
N TRP A 117 -0.06 18.34 -2.14
CA TRP A 117 -1.43 17.85 -2.14
C TRP A 117 -2.46 18.93 -1.77
N GLU A 118 -2.06 19.93 -0.99
CA GLU A 118 -2.94 21.07 -0.68
C GLU A 118 -3.20 21.99 -1.88
N SER A 119 -2.30 21.99 -2.88
CA SER A 119 -2.55 22.67 -4.14
C SER A 119 -3.57 21.95 -5.04
N VAL A 120 -3.76 20.64 -4.84
CA VAL A 120 -4.75 19.82 -5.58
C VAL A 120 -6.11 19.88 -4.89
N VAL A 121 -6.13 19.72 -3.57
CA VAL A 121 -7.34 19.82 -2.76
C VAL A 121 -7.01 20.46 -1.41
N PRO A 122 -7.69 21.57 -1.03
CA PRO A 122 -7.48 22.18 0.26
C PRO A 122 -7.77 21.20 1.40
N LYS A 123 -6.90 21.18 2.41
CA LYS A 123 -6.98 20.30 3.59
C LYS A 123 -8.35 20.29 4.25
N GLY A 124 -9.01 21.45 4.36
CA GLY A 124 -10.33 21.58 4.96
C GLY A 124 -11.49 20.97 4.15
N ARG A 125 -11.24 20.56 2.90
CA ARG A 125 -12.22 19.90 2.03
C ARG A 125 -11.97 18.41 1.87
N LEU A 126 -10.84 17.89 2.39
CA LEU A 126 -10.43 16.52 2.25
C LEU A 126 -10.92 15.68 3.43
N ASN A 127 -11.55 14.55 3.15
CA ASN A 127 -12.01 13.60 4.15
C ASN A 127 -11.23 12.30 4.15
N TYR A 128 -10.88 11.80 2.96
CA TYR A 128 -10.24 10.50 2.79
C TYR A 128 -9.10 10.56 1.79
N ILE A 129 -8.02 9.85 2.12
CA ILE A 129 -6.89 9.59 1.23
C ILE A 129 -6.83 8.08 1.00
N MET A 130 -6.80 7.66 -0.25
CA MET A 130 -6.66 6.24 -0.56
C MET A 130 -5.77 6.04 -1.78
N GLY A 131 -5.12 4.89 -1.86
CA GLY A 131 -4.29 4.60 -2.99
C GLY A 131 -3.64 3.22 -2.96
N ASN A 132 -3.07 2.89 -4.11
CA ASN A 132 -2.18 1.75 -4.29
C ASN A 132 -0.85 2.28 -4.84
N PRO A 133 0.04 2.79 -3.98
CA PRO A 133 1.34 3.30 -4.40
C PRO A 133 2.21 2.22 -5.02
N PRO A 134 3.22 2.59 -5.83
CA PRO A 134 4.10 1.61 -6.46
C PRO A 134 4.92 0.81 -5.42
N PHE A 135 5.00 -0.50 -5.63
CA PHE A 135 5.72 -1.43 -4.77
C PHE A 135 7.16 -1.58 -5.25
N VAL A 136 8.05 -0.75 -4.75
CA VAL A 136 9.48 -0.79 -5.06
C VAL A 136 10.27 -0.94 -3.76
N GLY A 137 10.93 -2.07 -3.62
CA GLY A 137 11.79 -2.35 -2.45
C GLY A 137 13.01 -1.42 -2.40
N ALA A 138 13.51 -1.14 -1.21
CA ALA A 138 14.60 -0.19 -0.95
C ALA A 138 15.83 -0.38 -1.87
N ARG A 139 16.19 -1.62 -2.18
CA ARG A 139 17.36 -1.94 -3.01
C ARG A 139 17.13 -1.78 -4.51
N LEU A 140 15.87 -1.75 -4.95
CA LEU A 140 15.48 -1.72 -6.36
C LEU A 140 15.12 -0.32 -6.86
N MET A 141 15.10 0.67 -5.96
CA MET A 141 14.76 2.05 -6.31
C MET A 141 15.76 2.68 -7.29
N SER A 142 15.23 3.44 -8.24
CA SER A 142 16.00 4.32 -9.10
C SER A 142 16.66 5.46 -8.30
N LYS A 143 17.56 6.21 -8.95
CA LYS A 143 18.18 7.39 -8.31
C LYS A 143 17.16 8.46 -7.93
N GLU A 144 16.16 8.68 -8.79
CA GLU A 144 15.08 9.64 -8.58
C GLU A 144 14.18 9.21 -7.40
N GLN A 145 13.84 7.93 -7.31
CA GLN A 145 13.05 7.39 -6.21
C GLN A 145 13.80 7.49 -4.87
N LYS A 146 15.11 7.22 -4.88
CA LYS A 146 15.96 7.42 -3.69
C LYS A 146 16.03 8.89 -3.28
N ALA A 147 16.07 9.82 -4.24
CA ALA A 147 16.02 11.25 -3.95
C ALA A 147 14.69 11.66 -3.31
N ASP A 148 13.54 11.12 -3.81
CA ASP A 148 12.23 11.34 -3.22
C ASP A 148 12.19 10.85 -1.75
N VAL A 149 12.68 9.62 -1.48
CA VAL A 149 12.80 9.07 -0.12
C VAL A 149 13.64 9.97 0.77
N ASN A 150 14.84 10.37 0.32
CA ASN A 150 15.75 11.21 1.11
C ASN A 150 15.14 12.57 1.45
N THR A 151 14.35 13.13 0.53
CA THR A 151 13.68 14.43 0.74
C THR A 151 12.56 14.30 1.76
N LEU A 152 11.68 13.29 1.61
CA LEU A 152 10.51 13.13 2.48
C LEU A 152 10.88 12.67 3.89
N PHE A 153 11.90 11.85 4.01
CA PHE A 153 12.36 11.31 5.29
C PHE A 153 13.59 12.04 5.84
N ALA A 154 13.82 13.29 5.43
CA ALA A 154 14.93 14.08 5.95
C ALA A 154 14.89 14.12 7.49
N GLY A 155 16.00 13.75 8.11
CA GLY A 155 16.12 13.67 9.58
C GLY A 155 15.65 12.34 10.21
N TRP A 156 15.03 11.42 9.46
CA TRP A 156 14.68 10.11 10.00
C TRP A 156 15.86 9.14 9.94
N LYS A 157 16.03 8.36 11.02
CA LYS A 157 17.06 7.30 11.07
C LYS A 157 16.65 6.14 10.18
N ASN A 158 17.62 5.53 9.50
CA ASN A 158 17.45 4.31 8.69
C ASN A 158 16.40 4.41 7.57
N ALA A 159 16.04 5.61 7.14
CA ALA A 159 15.06 5.82 6.06
C ALA A 159 15.43 5.13 4.74
N GLY A 160 16.74 4.96 4.46
CA GLY A 160 17.23 4.26 3.28
C GLY A 160 16.88 2.76 3.21
N ASN A 161 16.39 2.16 4.30
CA ASN A 161 15.93 0.78 4.35
C ASN A 161 14.41 0.65 4.12
N LEU A 162 13.69 1.77 4.02
CA LEU A 162 12.26 1.78 3.77
C LEU A 162 11.94 1.57 2.29
N ASP A 163 10.92 0.78 2.01
CA ASP A 163 10.37 0.63 0.67
C ASP A 163 9.71 1.94 0.19
N TYR A 164 9.68 2.15 -1.12
CA TYR A 164 9.20 3.40 -1.73
C TYR A 164 7.76 3.75 -1.33
N VAL A 165 6.91 2.74 -1.15
CA VAL A 165 5.52 2.90 -0.67
C VAL A 165 5.42 3.65 0.66
N CYS A 166 6.44 3.58 1.51
CA CYS A 166 6.47 4.27 2.81
C CYS A 166 6.39 5.80 2.67
N CYS A 167 6.80 6.34 1.51
CA CYS A 167 6.69 7.77 1.21
C CYS A 167 5.23 8.27 1.26
N TRP A 168 4.27 7.46 0.81
CA TRP A 168 2.85 7.82 0.85
C TRP A 168 2.31 7.82 2.28
N TYR A 169 2.75 6.88 3.12
CA TYR A 169 2.41 6.89 4.55
C TYR A 169 2.89 8.17 5.22
N LYS A 170 4.14 8.53 4.98
CA LYS A 170 4.73 9.77 5.54
C LYS A 170 3.98 11.01 5.06
N LYS A 171 3.78 11.13 3.74
CA LYS A 171 3.13 12.30 3.15
C LYS A 171 1.67 12.45 3.58
N ALA A 172 0.92 11.34 3.61
CA ALA A 172 -0.45 11.32 4.11
C ALA A 172 -0.50 11.69 5.61
N SER A 173 0.42 11.15 6.41
CA SER A 173 0.49 11.45 7.85
C SER A 173 0.79 12.93 8.12
N ASP A 174 1.68 13.55 7.34
CA ASP A 174 1.97 14.98 7.47
C ASP A 174 0.75 15.83 7.12
N LEU A 175 0.00 15.47 6.07
CA LEU A 175 -1.19 16.18 5.66
C LEU A 175 -2.33 16.02 6.69
N MET A 176 -2.47 14.83 7.27
CA MET A 176 -3.54 14.51 8.22
C MET A 176 -3.37 15.16 9.60
N ARG A 177 -2.20 15.71 9.90
CA ARG A 177 -1.93 16.32 11.21
C ARG A 177 -2.98 17.39 11.57
N ASP A 178 -3.53 17.26 12.78
CA ASP A 178 -4.57 18.15 13.31
C ASP A 178 -5.86 18.21 12.47
N THR A 179 -6.19 17.11 11.79
CA THR A 179 -7.42 17.01 10.98
C THR A 179 -8.21 15.75 11.30
N ALA A 180 -9.43 15.67 10.81
CA ALA A 180 -10.25 14.45 10.82
C ALA A 180 -10.07 13.58 9.56
N ILE A 181 -9.09 13.87 8.70
CA ILE A 181 -8.79 13.12 7.48
C ILE A 181 -8.34 11.71 7.86
N ARG A 182 -8.78 10.73 7.09
CA ARG A 182 -8.38 9.33 7.23
C ARG A 182 -7.72 8.82 5.96
N SER A 183 -6.74 7.96 6.11
CA SER A 183 -6.03 7.38 4.97
C SER A 183 -6.14 5.86 4.98
N ALA A 184 -6.20 5.26 3.79
CA ALA A 184 -6.08 3.82 3.60
C ALA A 184 -5.22 3.51 2.38
N LEU A 185 -4.14 2.77 2.58
CA LEU A 185 -3.19 2.43 1.52
C LEU A 185 -3.03 0.93 1.38
N VAL A 186 -2.94 0.49 0.13
CA VAL A 186 -2.46 -0.86 -0.20
C VAL A 186 -0.95 -0.83 -0.21
N SER A 187 -0.31 -1.85 0.35
CA SER A 187 1.14 -1.93 0.42
C SER A 187 1.60 -3.38 0.33
N THR A 188 2.88 -3.58 0.04
CA THR A 188 3.53 -4.87 0.34
C THR A 188 3.55 -5.10 1.85
N ASN A 189 3.49 -6.35 2.27
CA ASN A 189 3.50 -6.69 3.70
C ASN A 189 4.82 -6.32 4.41
N SER A 190 5.86 -5.93 3.66
CA SER A 190 7.14 -5.43 4.20
C SER A 190 6.97 -4.24 5.15
N VAL A 191 5.94 -3.40 4.96
CA VAL A 191 5.66 -2.25 5.84
C VAL A 191 5.25 -2.67 7.26
N SER A 192 4.83 -3.92 7.43
CA SER A 192 4.41 -4.51 8.71
C SER A 192 5.37 -5.61 9.20
N GLN A 193 6.59 -5.69 8.67
CA GLN A 193 7.57 -6.72 8.99
C GLN A 193 8.97 -6.16 9.18
N GLY A 194 9.77 -6.88 9.96
CA GLY A 194 11.20 -6.60 10.14
C GLY A 194 11.50 -5.17 10.60
N GLU A 195 12.57 -4.60 10.08
CA GLU A 195 13.05 -3.26 10.42
C GLU A 195 12.10 -2.14 9.99
N SER A 196 11.30 -2.38 8.95
CA SER A 196 10.35 -1.37 8.43
C SER A 196 9.35 -0.95 9.50
N VAL A 197 8.97 -1.84 10.40
CA VAL A 197 8.02 -1.50 11.48
C VAL A 197 8.60 -0.45 12.43
N ALA A 198 9.83 -0.64 12.88
CA ALA A 198 10.48 0.34 13.75
C ALA A 198 10.81 1.63 13.01
N ASN A 199 11.26 1.55 11.75
CA ASN A 199 11.69 2.70 10.99
C ASN A 199 10.52 3.56 10.46
N LEU A 200 9.34 2.98 10.22
CA LEU A 200 8.15 3.68 9.72
C LEU A 200 7.16 3.99 10.85
N TRP A 201 6.68 2.96 11.55
CA TRP A 201 5.54 3.11 12.45
C TRP A 201 5.90 3.78 13.76
N LYS A 202 7.11 3.57 14.30
CA LYS A 202 7.50 4.21 15.55
C LYS A 202 7.43 5.74 15.45
N PRO A 203 8.07 6.42 14.48
CA PRO A 203 7.96 7.87 14.35
C PRO A 203 6.54 8.33 14.00
N LEU A 204 5.76 7.56 13.23
CA LEU A 204 4.37 7.92 12.92
C LEU A 204 3.49 7.85 14.18
N PHE A 205 3.62 6.82 15.01
CA PHE A 205 2.87 6.71 16.27
C PHE A 205 3.29 7.78 17.28
N GLU A 206 4.59 8.10 17.36
CA GLU A 206 5.09 9.22 18.17
C GLU A 206 4.53 10.57 17.69
N ALA A 207 4.22 10.70 16.40
CA ALA A 207 3.56 11.88 15.83
C ALA A 207 2.01 11.87 15.97
N GLY A 208 1.44 10.89 16.71
CA GLY A 208 0.01 10.81 16.96
C GLY A 208 -0.80 10.05 15.91
N ILE A 209 -0.16 9.42 14.94
CA ILE A 209 -0.82 8.52 13.99
C ILE A 209 -1.17 7.21 14.71
N HIS A 210 -2.30 6.61 14.36
CA HIS A 210 -2.70 5.28 14.80
C HIS A 210 -3.36 4.53 13.65
N ILE A 211 -3.32 3.20 13.74
CA ILE A 211 -3.98 2.32 12.77
C ILE A 211 -5.42 2.11 13.23
N ASP A 212 -6.37 2.40 12.34
CA ASP A 212 -7.81 2.26 12.56
C ASP A 212 -8.32 0.88 12.18
N PHE A 213 -7.86 0.37 11.05
CA PHE A 213 -8.14 -0.99 10.59
C PHE A 213 -7.00 -1.54 9.75
N ALA A 214 -6.92 -2.86 9.63
CA ALA A 214 -5.98 -3.47 8.70
C ALA A 214 -6.51 -4.79 8.12
N TYR A 215 -6.27 -5.00 6.85
CA TYR A 215 -6.30 -6.33 6.24
C TYR A 215 -4.90 -6.91 6.33
N ARG A 216 -4.76 -8.00 7.10
CA ARG A 216 -3.50 -8.72 7.25
C ARG A 216 -3.11 -9.38 5.94
N THR A 217 -1.87 -9.82 5.85
CA THR A 217 -1.26 -10.34 4.64
C THR A 217 -2.19 -11.24 3.83
N PHE A 218 -2.46 -10.83 2.61
CA PHE A 218 -3.18 -11.61 1.61
C PHE A 218 -2.37 -11.64 0.31
N ARG A 219 -2.64 -12.65 -0.50
CA ARG A 219 -2.01 -12.77 -1.80
C ARG A 219 -2.77 -11.90 -2.81
N TRP A 220 -2.06 -11.00 -3.45
CA TRP A 220 -2.62 -10.25 -4.57
C TRP A 220 -2.58 -11.11 -5.82
N ASP A 221 -3.73 -11.53 -6.30
CA ASP A 221 -3.87 -12.23 -7.58
C ASP A 221 -4.25 -11.20 -8.64
N SER A 222 -3.29 -10.83 -9.50
CA SER A 222 -3.60 -10.01 -10.66
C SER A 222 -4.17 -10.89 -11.78
N GLU A 223 -5.13 -10.35 -12.55
CA GLU A 223 -5.65 -10.99 -13.76
C GLU A 223 -4.65 -10.98 -14.93
N ALA A 224 -3.46 -10.39 -14.73
CA ALA A 224 -2.41 -10.34 -15.73
C ALA A 224 -1.86 -11.74 -16.04
N SER A 225 -1.48 -11.99 -17.30
CA SER A 225 -0.93 -13.25 -17.81
C SER A 225 0.36 -13.68 -17.10
N GLN A 226 1.13 -12.76 -16.53
CA GLN A 226 2.25 -13.04 -15.62
C GLN A 226 1.83 -12.70 -14.19
N LYS A 227 1.49 -13.72 -13.41
CA LYS A 227 1.09 -13.58 -12.01
C LYS A 227 2.32 -13.26 -11.14
N ALA A 228 2.52 -12.00 -10.84
CA ALA A 228 3.41 -11.61 -9.76
C ALA A 228 2.72 -11.92 -8.43
N HIS A 229 3.21 -12.93 -7.71
CA HIS A 229 2.71 -13.28 -6.38
C HIS A 229 3.26 -12.30 -5.34
N VAL A 230 2.53 -11.21 -5.11
CA VAL A 230 2.90 -10.21 -4.12
C VAL A 230 2.00 -10.38 -2.89
N HIS A 231 2.62 -10.42 -1.73
CA HIS A 231 1.93 -10.41 -0.45
C HIS A 231 1.63 -8.97 -0.04
N CYS A 232 0.35 -8.63 0.02
CA CYS A 232 -0.12 -7.28 0.30
C CYS A 232 -0.80 -7.19 1.65
N VAL A 233 -0.89 -5.96 2.15
CA VAL A 233 -1.70 -5.54 3.28
C VAL A 233 -2.50 -4.30 2.88
N ILE A 234 -3.63 -4.05 3.55
CA ILE A 234 -4.33 -2.76 3.46
C ILE A 234 -4.35 -2.19 4.86
N ILE A 235 -3.89 -0.96 5.02
CA ILE A 235 -3.79 -0.31 6.32
C ILE A 235 -4.54 1.01 6.28
N GLY A 236 -5.57 1.11 7.12
CA GLY A 236 -6.30 2.34 7.37
C GLY A 236 -5.74 3.02 8.63
N PHE A 237 -5.42 4.30 8.54
CA PHE A 237 -4.77 5.05 9.61
C PHE A 237 -5.23 6.51 9.64
N SER A 238 -5.12 7.13 10.81
CA SER A 238 -5.49 8.54 11.02
C SER A 238 -4.71 9.17 12.17
N SER A 239 -4.79 10.50 12.30
CA SER A 239 -4.29 11.26 13.45
C SER A 239 -5.39 11.67 14.43
N ALA A 240 -6.65 11.64 14.00
CA ALA A 240 -7.78 12.01 14.84
C ALA A 240 -8.11 10.91 15.84
N ALA A 241 -8.50 11.29 17.05
CA ALA A 241 -9.07 10.34 18.00
C ALA A 241 -10.23 9.59 17.33
N ASN A 242 -10.06 8.29 17.19
CA ASN A 242 -11.08 7.45 16.59
C ASN A 242 -11.93 6.79 17.69
N PRO A 243 -13.16 7.23 17.92
CA PRO A 243 -14.05 6.62 18.90
C PRO A 243 -14.59 5.26 18.45
N LYS A 244 -14.36 4.88 17.17
CA LYS A 244 -14.79 3.59 16.64
C LYS A 244 -13.83 2.49 17.05
N GLU A 245 -14.38 1.30 17.21
CA GLU A 245 -13.61 0.09 17.42
C GLU A 245 -12.67 -0.15 16.24
N LYS A 246 -11.45 -0.59 16.53
CA LYS A 246 -10.47 -0.96 15.52
C LYS A 246 -10.80 -2.36 14.99
N VAL A 247 -10.56 -2.59 13.71
CA VAL A 247 -10.91 -3.86 13.05
C VAL A 247 -9.71 -4.47 12.34
N LEU A 248 -9.39 -5.72 12.69
CA LEU A 248 -8.43 -6.55 11.97
C LEU A 248 -9.16 -7.56 11.07
N TYR A 249 -8.78 -7.58 9.80
CA TYR A 249 -9.28 -8.56 8.84
C TYR A 249 -8.18 -9.59 8.55
N SER A 250 -8.52 -10.86 8.69
CA SER A 250 -7.60 -11.97 8.42
C SER A 250 -8.36 -13.21 7.95
N GLY A 251 -7.95 -13.81 6.83
CA GLY A 251 -8.57 -15.04 6.33
C GLY A 251 -10.09 -14.95 6.06
N GLY A 252 -10.57 -13.76 5.66
CA GLY A 252 -12.01 -13.52 5.43
C GLY A 252 -12.82 -13.19 6.69
N HIS A 253 -12.20 -13.15 7.87
CA HIS A 253 -12.85 -12.81 9.13
C HIS A 253 -12.48 -11.41 9.58
N ALA A 254 -13.46 -10.68 10.14
CA ALA A 254 -13.27 -9.40 10.81
C ALA A 254 -13.26 -9.61 12.33
N GLN A 255 -12.25 -9.08 13.00
CA GLN A 255 -12.12 -9.12 14.43
C GLN A 255 -12.06 -7.68 14.98
N ILE A 256 -12.93 -7.36 15.93
CA ILE A 256 -12.84 -6.13 16.71
C ILE A 256 -11.68 -6.28 17.69
N VAL A 257 -10.80 -5.29 17.73
CA VAL A 257 -9.58 -5.32 18.51
C VAL A 257 -9.38 -4.02 19.28
N HIS A 258 -8.60 -4.10 20.34
CA HIS A 258 -8.33 -2.96 21.20
C HIS A 258 -7.25 -2.05 20.63
N ASN A 259 -6.20 -2.65 20.09
CA ASN A 259 -5.12 -1.94 19.45
C ASN A 259 -4.65 -2.66 18.17
N ILE A 260 -4.08 -1.91 17.24
CA ILE A 260 -3.39 -2.48 16.06
C ILE A 260 -2.00 -1.87 16.06
N ASN A 261 -1.00 -2.68 16.34
CA ASN A 261 0.39 -2.25 16.31
C ASN A 261 0.98 -2.29 14.89
N GLY A 262 2.22 -1.84 14.73
CA GLY A 262 2.89 -1.80 13.42
C GLY A 262 3.12 -3.16 12.77
N TYR A 263 2.99 -4.27 13.51
CA TYR A 263 3.02 -5.64 12.99
C TYR A 263 1.64 -6.17 12.60
N LEU A 264 0.61 -5.33 12.66
CA LEU A 264 -0.80 -5.66 12.41
C LEU A 264 -1.31 -6.76 13.35
N LEU A 265 -0.99 -6.63 14.62
CA LEU A 265 -1.43 -7.53 15.71
C LEU A 265 -2.23 -6.72 16.74
N ASP A 266 -3.19 -7.40 17.40
CA ASP A 266 -3.90 -6.86 18.55
C ASP A 266 -3.01 -6.97 19.80
N MET A 267 -2.08 -6.03 19.90
CA MET A 267 -1.09 -5.96 20.98
C MET A 267 -0.63 -4.52 21.17
N ASP A 268 0.05 -4.25 22.27
CA ASP A 268 0.72 -2.98 22.50
C ASP A 268 1.76 -2.64 21.40
N ASN A 269 2.06 -1.37 21.25
CA ASN A 269 3.04 -0.91 20.31
C ASN A 269 4.46 -1.26 20.77
N VAL A 270 5.01 -2.32 20.21
CA VAL A 270 6.39 -2.78 20.44
C VAL A 270 7.19 -2.61 19.15
N PHE A 271 8.43 -2.15 19.29
CA PHE A 271 9.33 -1.94 18.16
C PHE A 271 10.63 -2.71 18.34
N VAL A 272 10.94 -3.56 17.39
CA VAL A 272 12.23 -4.27 17.32
C VAL A 272 13.17 -3.47 16.44
N GLU A 273 14.04 -2.70 17.07
CA GLU A 273 15.05 -1.90 16.36
C GLU A 273 16.25 -2.77 15.97
N SER A 274 16.87 -2.44 14.84
CA SER A 274 18.13 -3.04 14.43
C SER A 274 19.25 -2.71 15.43
N ARG A 275 19.99 -3.73 15.87
CA ARG A 275 21.05 -3.61 16.86
C ARG A 275 22.28 -4.41 16.44
N ASN A 276 23.45 -3.88 16.78
CA ASN A 276 24.73 -4.55 16.54
C ASN A 276 25.12 -5.52 17.66
N LYS A 277 24.39 -5.48 18.79
CA LYS A 277 24.64 -6.36 19.94
C LYS A 277 23.33 -6.97 20.44
N PRO A 278 23.33 -8.22 20.90
CA PRO A 278 22.16 -8.83 21.50
C PRO A 278 21.73 -8.12 22.78
N LEU A 279 20.44 -8.20 23.12
CA LEU A 279 19.88 -7.67 24.36
C LEU A 279 20.24 -8.52 25.56
N CYS A 280 20.46 -9.81 25.34
CA CYS A 280 20.76 -10.79 26.36
C CYS A 280 22.22 -11.25 26.20
N ASN A 281 22.75 -11.91 27.23
CA ASN A 281 24.07 -12.54 27.17
C ASN A 281 23.95 -13.87 26.38
N VAL A 282 23.99 -13.77 25.06
CA VAL A 282 23.93 -14.90 24.13
C VAL A 282 25.06 -14.74 23.10
N PRO A 283 25.48 -15.83 22.44
CA PRO A 283 26.47 -15.76 21.37
C PRO A 283 26.00 -14.81 20.25
N GLU A 284 26.97 -14.10 19.63
CA GLU A 284 26.69 -13.22 18.50
C GLU A 284 26.18 -14.02 17.29
N ILE A 285 25.19 -13.48 16.60
CA ILE A 285 24.70 -14.02 15.33
C ILE A 285 25.38 -13.29 14.19
N GLY A 286 26.15 -14.00 13.39
CA GLY A 286 26.75 -13.47 12.16
C GLY A 286 25.88 -13.71 10.92
N ILE A 287 26.29 -13.11 9.79
CA ILE A 287 25.59 -13.28 8.49
C ILE A 287 25.73 -14.71 7.94
N GLY A 288 26.55 -15.55 8.57
CA GLY A 288 26.90 -16.86 8.07
C GLY A 288 27.95 -16.79 6.97
N ASN A 289 27.96 -17.80 6.08
CA ASN A 289 28.94 -17.96 5.03
C ASN A 289 28.57 -17.29 3.70
N LYS A 290 27.75 -16.22 3.71
CA LYS A 290 27.41 -15.48 2.49
C LYS A 290 28.62 -14.67 1.98
N PRO A 291 29.17 -15.00 0.80
CA PRO A 291 30.26 -14.23 0.22
C PRO A 291 29.75 -12.84 -0.22
N ILE A 292 30.54 -11.81 0.07
CA ILE A 292 30.28 -10.42 -0.36
C ILE A 292 31.49 -9.92 -1.16
N ASP A 293 31.98 -10.76 -2.04
CA ASP A 293 33.23 -10.59 -2.79
C ASP A 293 32.98 -10.52 -4.31
N GLY A 294 31.74 -10.40 -4.75
CA GLY A 294 31.38 -10.44 -6.15
C GLY A 294 31.49 -11.82 -6.79
N GLY A 295 31.67 -12.88 -5.98
CA GLY A 295 31.86 -14.27 -6.45
C GLY A 295 33.28 -14.63 -6.81
N ASN A 296 34.25 -13.76 -6.55
CA ASN A 296 35.65 -13.96 -6.97
C ASN A 296 36.39 -15.03 -6.18
N TYR A 297 35.91 -15.39 -5.00
CA TYR A 297 36.55 -16.41 -4.13
C TYR A 297 35.75 -17.70 -4.03
N LEU A 298 34.73 -17.88 -4.89
CA LEU A 298 33.95 -19.11 -4.98
C LEU A 298 34.32 -19.86 -6.28
N PHE A 299 34.64 -21.13 -6.14
CA PHE A 299 35.11 -21.99 -7.21
C PHE A 299 34.27 -23.26 -7.30
N THR A 300 33.99 -23.72 -8.49
CA THR A 300 33.57 -25.11 -8.71
C THR A 300 34.76 -26.06 -8.40
N GLN A 301 34.51 -27.36 -8.35
CA GLN A 301 35.58 -28.32 -8.14
C GLN A 301 36.63 -28.24 -9.25
N GLU A 302 36.19 -28.14 -10.50
CA GLU A 302 37.06 -28.05 -11.67
C GLU A 302 37.91 -26.79 -11.68
N GLU A 303 37.31 -25.66 -11.33
CA GLU A 303 38.01 -24.37 -11.21
C GLU A 303 39.05 -24.41 -10.08
N MET A 304 38.70 -25.01 -8.93
CA MET A 304 39.62 -25.19 -7.81
C MET A 304 40.80 -26.05 -8.20
N GLU A 305 40.55 -27.21 -8.83
CA GLU A 305 41.60 -28.10 -9.29
C GLU A 305 42.56 -27.44 -10.30
N ALA A 306 41.98 -26.69 -11.26
CA ALA A 306 42.77 -25.92 -12.23
C ALA A 306 43.59 -24.80 -11.57
N PHE A 307 43.04 -24.15 -10.51
CA PHE A 307 43.76 -23.14 -9.74
C PHE A 307 44.90 -23.75 -8.95
N VAL A 308 44.67 -24.87 -8.26
CA VAL A 308 45.69 -25.60 -7.46
C VAL A 308 46.82 -26.15 -8.34
N GLN A 309 46.52 -26.52 -9.58
CA GLN A 309 47.59 -26.92 -10.54
C GLN A 309 48.57 -25.77 -10.83
N LYS A 310 48.07 -24.53 -10.88
CA LYS A 310 48.90 -23.33 -11.11
C LYS A 310 49.59 -22.87 -9.84
N GLU A 311 48.88 -22.94 -8.73
CA GLU A 311 49.32 -22.46 -7.42
C GLU A 311 49.13 -23.56 -6.35
N PRO A 312 50.01 -24.57 -6.29
CA PRO A 312 49.85 -25.71 -5.38
C PRO A 312 49.76 -25.34 -3.90
N GLN A 313 50.39 -24.22 -3.52
CA GLN A 313 50.37 -23.73 -2.13
C GLN A 313 48.99 -23.25 -1.67
N ALA A 314 48.08 -22.91 -2.61
CA ALA A 314 46.76 -22.46 -2.33
C ALA A 314 45.80 -23.55 -1.84
N GLN A 315 46.14 -24.83 -2.07
CA GLN A 315 45.27 -25.97 -1.72
C GLN A 315 44.81 -25.94 -0.25
N LYS A 316 45.69 -25.56 0.67
CA LYS A 316 45.37 -25.49 2.11
C LYS A 316 44.32 -24.43 2.48
N TYR A 317 44.12 -23.44 1.62
CA TYR A 317 43.17 -22.35 1.82
C TYR A 317 41.81 -22.63 1.22
N PHE A 318 41.64 -23.65 0.42
CA PHE A 318 40.34 -24.03 -0.08
C PHE A 318 39.51 -24.73 0.99
N LYS A 319 38.34 -24.20 1.29
CA LYS A 319 37.38 -24.79 2.23
C LYS A 319 36.09 -25.13 1.48
N PRO A 320 35.43 -26.26 1.79
CA PRO A 320 34.13 -26.56 1.22
C PRO A 320 33.14 -25.48 1.59
N TRP A 321 32.36 -25.02 0.60
CA TRP A 321 31.32 -24.03 0.81
C TRP A 321 29.97 -24.60 0.39
N TYR A 322 28.97 -24.46 1.28
CA TYR A 322 27.62 -24.95 1.07
C TYR A 322 26.62 -23.81 1.29
N GLY A 323 25.94 -23.41 0.22
CA GLY A 323 24.67 -22.66 0.28
C GLY A 323 23.49 -23.63 0.16
N SER A 324 22.28 -23.13 0.08
CA SER A 324 21.09 -23.96 -0.06
C SER A 324 21.07 -24.79 -1.35
N GLN A 325 21.53 -24.22 -2.46
CA GLN A 325 21.61 -24.94 -3.74
C GLN A 325 22.63 -26.07 -3.71
N GLU A 326 23.82 -25.82 -3.18
CA GLU A 326 24.88 -26.78 -3.06
C GLU A 326 24.47 -27.95 -2.14
N PHE A 327 23.77 -27.64 -1.05
CA PHE A 327 23.27 -28.65 -0.13
C PHE A 327 22.15 -29.49 -0.74
N ILE A 328 21.17 -28.88 -1.39
CA ILE A 328 20.01 -29.57 -1.98
C ILE A 328 20.42 -30.40 -3.18
N ASN A 329 21.28 -29.86 -4.06
CA ASN A 329 21.70 -30.52 -5.31
C ASN A 329 22.96 -31.39 -5.16
N ARG A 330 23.56 -31.43 -3.97
CA ARG A 330 24.80 -32.17 -3.69
C ARG A 330 25.97 -31.79 -4.63
N CYS A 331 26.03 -30.52 -5.00
CA CYS A 331 27.10 -29.99 -5.88
C CYS A 331 27.98 -29.05 -5.04
N PRO A 332 29.03 -29.58 -4.37
CA PRO A 332 29.87 -28.76 -3.50
C PRO A 332 30.64 -27.71 -4.33
N ARG A 333 30.74 -26.50 -3.75
CA ARG A 333 31.68 -25.48 -4.20
C ARG A 333 32.75 -25.25 -3.14
N TYR A 334 33.76 -24.54 -3.51
CA TYR A 334 34.93 -24.29 -2.66
C TYR A 334 35.14 -22.79 -2.54
N CYS A 335 35.44 -22.34 -1.34
CA CYS A 335 35.81 -20.95 -1.06
C CYS A 335 37.33 -20.88 -0.81
N LEU A 336 38.03 -19.99 -1.48
CA LEU A 336 39.41 -19.65 -1.16
C LEU A 336 39.41 -18.74 0.09
N TRP A 337 39.64 -19.33 1.26
CA TRP A 337 39.63 -18.69 2.54
C TRP A 337 41.00 -18.18 2.95
N LEU A 338 41.25 -16.89 2.74
CA LEU A 338 42.53 -16.24 3.00
C LEU A 338 42.65 -15.64 4.42
N GLY A 339 41.66 -15.83 5.31
CA GLY A 339 41.67 -15.27 6.66
C GLY A 339 42.82 -15.77 7.56
N GLU A 340 43.40 -16.92 7.21
CA GLU A 340 44.54 -17.50 7.91
C GLU A 340 45.89 -17.33 7.16
N CYS A 341 45.84 -16.61 6.02
CA CYS A 341 47.02 -16.41 5.18
C CYS A 341 47.89 -15.29 5.73
N THR A 342 49.16 -15.52 5.84
CA THR A 342 50.10 -14.48 6.24
C THR A 342 50.39 -13.51 5.08
N PRO A 343 50.74 -12.23 5.37
CA PRO A 343 51.09 -11.27 4.32
C PRO A 343 52.21 -11.71 3.36
N SER A 344 53.11 -12.56 3.81
CA SER A 344 54.20 -13.12 3.00
C SER A 344 53.73 -14.23 2.07
N GLU A 345 52.72 -15.00 2.45
CA GLU A 345 52.09 -16.03 1.62
C GLU A 345 51.15 -15.42 0.57
N LEU A 346 50.48 -14.29 0.93
CA LEU A 346 49.57 -13.59 0.01
C LEU A 346 50.34 -12.93 -1.18
N LYS A 347 51.63 -12.64 -1.02
CA LYS A 347 52.47 -12.03 -2.05
C LYS A 347 53.14 -13.03 -3.00
N LYS A 348 53.07 -14.28 -2.71
CA LYS A 348 53.59 -15.35 -3.55
C LYS A 348 52.51 -15.90 -4.47
#